data_aad24a5cf2bedaa7c55bc795b1995676
#
_entry.id   aad24a5cf2bedaa7c55bc795b1995676
#
_cell.length_a   1.000
_cell.length_b   1.000
_cell.length_c   1.000
_cell.angle_alpha   90.00
_cell.angle_beta   90.00
_cell.angle_gamma   90.00
#
_symmetry.space_group_name_H-M   'P 1'
#
loop_
_entity.id
_entity.type
_entity.pdbx_description
1 polymer ?
#
loop_
_entity_poly.entity_id
_entity_poly.type
_entity_poly.pdbx_seq_one_letter_code
_entity_poly.pdbx_strand_id
1 'polypeptide(L)'
;AWCNLCQDKLRTLVATGGVAFALTLVFMELGFLGSVTNTATLVLDQLDFDIAIVARGYRNLNESGAFPRLRLYEAQSVPGVARTTPLYVGLQEWRSERDRPEDHPPHCHLGKHRPILVFGFPPRDQPFRFDGDGRPFRIEVTHDDLDRLRRVDTLLLDLQSHPSFEPRQRGRDVEIGGRKLRIEGHFSLGTGFASDGTILVSDVTFRNLFGGYPLERVSLGLVKLTDNRTPGVESVKKGLRQALIHEAPERSLVGREDIEILTRNELIRQEKDYWIWKKSIGLIFLFGVGVALIVGLVVVYQILSSDILDHFREYATLKAMGYTNRYLASVVLQQAMMLALFGYLPAFVAAHLLYLMTRSMVNLPINMTTERAVGVMVLSFLVCGAAALLSVRKVASSDPANLF
;
A
#
# COMPACT_ATOMS: atom_id res chain seq x y z
N ALA A 1 -12.84 -16.94 36.91
CA ALA A 1 -12.86 -16.23 35.64
C ALA A 1 -14.02 -16.65 34.73
N TRP A 2 -14.16 -17.92 34.33
CA TRP A 2 -15.25 -18.38 33.44
C TRP A 2 -16.64 -18.21 34.03
N CYS A 3 -16.82 -18.58 35.30
CA CYS A 3 -18.13 -18.46 35.99
C CYS A 3 -18.58 -17.00 36.09
N ASN A 4 -17.69 -16.07 36.36
CA ASN A 4 -18.00 -14.63 36.45
C ASN A 4 -18.48 -14.06 35.12
N LEU A 5 -17.83 -14.46 34.01
CA LEU A 5 -18.24 -14.08 32.64
C LEU A 5 -19.63 -14.65 32.26
N CYS A 6 -20.02 -15.80 32.79
CA CYS A 6 -21.32 -16.45 32.50
C CYS A 6 -22.46 -15.94 33.36
N GLN A 7 -22.19 -15.34 34.53
CA GLN A 7 -23.21 -14.87 35.45
C GLN A 7 -23.98 -13.66 34.94
N ASP A 8 -23.29 -12.67 34.34
CA ASP A 8 -23.92 -11.47 33.79
C ASP A 8 -23.72 -11.37 32.26
N LYS A 9 -24.65 -12.02 31.54
CA LYS A 9 -24.60 -12.16 30.08
C LYS A 9 -24.63 -10.80 29.36
N LEU A 10 -25.44 -9.84 29.84
CA LEU A 10 -25.57 -8.54 29.21
C LEU A 10 -24.26 -7.76 29.32
N ARG A 11 -23.65 -7.77 30.49
CA ARG A 11 -22.38 -7.11 30.77
C ARG A 11 -21.24 -7.72 29.93
N THR A 12 -21.16 -9.04 29.87
CA THR A 12 -20.18 -9.75 29.04
C THR A 12 -20.37 -9.44 27.56
N LEU A 13 -21.61 -9.32 27.08
CA LEU A 13 -21.90 -8.93 25.70
C LEU A 13 -21.41 -7.50 25.42
N VAL A 14 -21.71 -6.54 26.31
CA VAL A 14 -21.26 -5.13 26.18
C VAL A 14 -19.73 -5.06 26.21
N ALA A 15 -19.10 -5.80 27.12
CA ALA A 15 -17.65 -5.88 27.24
C ALA A 15 -17.00 -6.44 25.95
N THR A 16 -17.51 -7.57 25.48
CA THR A 16 -17.06 -8.20 24.24
C THR A 16 -17.27 -7.27 23.04
N GLY A 17 -18.43 -6.61 22.98
CA GLY A 17 -18.75 -5.64 21.94
C GLY A 17 -17.79 -4.44 21.92
N GLY A 18 -17.43 -3.91 23.08
CA GLY A 18 -16.45 -2.83 23.19
C GLY A 18 -15.05 -3.22 22.71
N VAL A 19 -14.59 -4.41 23.12
CA VAL A 19 -13.31 -4.96 22.63
C VAL A 19 -13.36 -5.23 21.12
N ALA A 20 -14.45 -5.85 20.65
CA ALA A 20 -14.63 -6.12 19.23
C ALA A 20 -14.63 -4.84 18.39
N PHE A 21 -15.29 -3.80 18.85
CA PHE A 21 -15.29 -2.49 18.17
C PHE A 21 -13.87 -1.90 18.06
N ALA A 22 -13.13 -1.87 19.16
CA ALA A 22 -11.76 -1.35 19.16
C ALA A 22 -10.84 -2.16 18.24
N LEU A 23 -10.93 -3.49 18.28
CA LEU A 23 -10.14 -4.36 17.39
C LEU A 23 -10.55 -4.23 15.92
N THR A 24 -11.84 -3.99 15.64
CA THR A 24 -12.32 -3.71 14.27
C THR A 24 -11.68 -2.44 13.72
N LEU A 25 -11.59 -1.37 14.54
CA LEU A 25 -10.89 -0.15 14.15
C LEU A 25 -9.41 -0.42 13.85
N VAL A 26 -8.71 -1.18 14.70
CA VAL A 26 -7.31 -1.56 14.46
C VAL A 26 -7.17 -2.32 13.14
N PHE A 27 -8.07 -3.27 12.86
CA PHE A 27 -8.08 -4.00 11.59
C PHE A 27 -8.26 -3.06 10.41
N MET A 28 -9.20 -2.11 10.48
CA MET A 28 -9.48 -1.16 9.40
C MET A 28 -8.27 -0.27 9.12
N GLU A 29 -7.67 0.32 10.15
CA GLU A 29 -6.48 1.17 10.01
C GLU A 29 -5.28 0.40 9.42
N LEU A 30 -5.00 -0.80 9.92
CA LEU A 30 -3.96 -1.68 9.36
C LEU A 30 -4.31 -2.15 7.94
N GLY A 31 -5.60 -2.30 7.65
CA GLY A 31 -6.10 -2.63 6.31
C GLY A 31 -5.78 -1.54 5.30
N PHE A 32 -6.11 -0.30 5.63
CA PHE A 32 -5.81 0.86 4.79
C PHE A 32 -4.31 1.08 4.65
N LEU A 33 -3.54 1.01 5.74
CA LEU A 33 -2.08 1.11 5.69
C LEU A 33 -1.46 0.05 4.77
N GLY A 34 -1.94 -1.19 4.85
CA GLY A 34 -1.53 -2.26 3.95
C GLY A 34 -1.94 -2.01 2.49
N SER A 35 -3.11 -1.42 2.25
CA SER A 35 -3.53 -1.03 0.91
C SER A 35 -2.64 0.07 0.33
N VAL A 36 -2.26 1.08 1.12
CA VAL A 36 -1.30 2.12 0.70
C VAL A 36 0.01 1.50 0.24
N THR A 37 0.58 0.58 1.03
CA THR A 37 1.86 -0.07 0.69
C THR A 37 1.76 -0.99 -0.52
N ASN A 38 0.65 -1.71 -0.68
CA ASN A 38 0.45 -2.60 -1.82
C ASN A 38 0.23 -1.82 -3.12
N THR A 39 -0.51 -0.71 -3.06
CA THR A 39 -0.75 0.13 -4.24
C THR A 39 0.50 0.92 -4.64
N ALA A 40 1.34 1.29 -3.69
CA ALA A 40 2.62 1.96 -3.96
C ALA A 40 3.54 1.13 -4.86
N THR A 41 3.52 -0.19 -4.73
CA THR A 41 4.41 -1.10 -5.48
C THR A 41 3.73 -1.83 -6.63
N LEU A 42 2.43 -1.63 -6.82
CA LEU A 42 1.60 -2.38 -7.75
C LEU A 42 2.19 -2.45 -9.18
N VAL A 43 2.64 -1.30 -9.69
CA VAL A 43 3.28 -1.22 -11.02
C VAL A 43 4.63 -1.93 -11.02
N LEU A 44 5.48 -1.66 -10.01
CA LEU A 44 6.81 -2.25 -9.91
C LEU A 44 6.79 -3.79 -9.83
N ASP A 45 5.73 -4.33 -9.22
CA ASP A 45 5.54 -5.78 -9.11
C ASP A 45 5.26 -6.43 -10.46
N GLN A 46 4.73 -5.69 -11.42
CA GLN A 46 4.43 -6.17 -12.77
C GLN A 46 5.60 -6.01 -13.75
N LEU A 47 6.58 -5.14 -13.44
CA LEU A 47 7.71 -4.89 -14.31
C LEU A 47 8.77 -6.00 -14.22
N ASP A 48 9.38 -6.34 -15.37
CA ASP A 48 10.43 -7.35 -15.48
C ASP A 48 11.82 -6.73 -15.39
N PHE A 49 12.32 -6.59 -14.18
CA PHE A 49 13.66 -6.09 -13.88
C PHE A 49 14.23 -6.70 -12.60
N ASP A 50 15.53 -6.68 -12.46
CA ASP A 50 16.26 -7.15 -11.29
C ASP A 50 16.99 -5.96 -10.60
N ILE A 51 17.44 -4.99 -11.41
CA ILE A 51 18.06 -3.73 -10.94
C ILE A 51 17.36 -2.57 -11.63
N ALA A 52 17.16 -1.47 -10.90
CA ALA A 52 16.64 -0.21 -11.42
C ALA A 52 17.73 0.87 -11.38
N ILE A 53 17.80 1.68 -12.43
CA ILE A 53 18.56 2.92 -12.48
C ILE A 53 17.55 4.05 -12.37
N VAL A 54 17.73 4.92 -11.39
CA VAL A 54 16.85 6.05 -11.11
C VAL A 54 17.67 7.34 -11.01
N ALA A 55 17.02 8.49 -11.15
CA ALA A 55 17.67 9.76 -10.88
C ALA A 55 18.03 9.87 -9.38
N ARG A 56 19.14 10.53 -9.04
CA ARG A 56 19.56 10.75 -7.64
C ARG A 56 18.49 11.40 -6.77
N GLY A 57 17.61 12.21 -7.36
CA GLY A 57 16.47 12.83 -6.69
C GLY A 57 15.19 12.00 -6.68
N TYR A 58 15.25 10.72 -7.01
CA TYR A 58 14.10 9.82 -7.02
C TYR A 58 13.44 9.75 -5.64
N ARG A 59 12.16 10.04 -5.57
CA ARG A 59 11.39 9.97 -4.33
C ARG A 59 10.38 8.83 -4.35
N ASN A 60 9.62 8.76 -5.42
CA ASN A 60 8.63 7.74 -5.70
C ASN A 60 8.35 7.70 -7.20
N LEU A 61 7.56 6.73 -7.66
CA LEU A 61 7.28 6.53 -9.08
C LEU A 61 6.64 7.76 -9.75
N ASN A 62 5.78 8.51 -9.04
CA ASN A 62 5.16 9.74 -9.58
C ASN A 62 6.09 10.95 -9.56
N GLU A 63 7.10 10.94 -8.69
CA GLU A 63 8.13 11.97 -8.54
C GLU A 63 9.50 11.33 -8.83
N SER A 64 9.61 10.65 -9.97
CA SER A 64 10.78 9.85 -10.33
C SER A 64 12.02 10.66 -10.70
N GLY A 65 11.82 11.94 -11.04
CA GLY A 65 12.89 12.70 -11.69
C GLY A 65 13.19 12.16 -13.09
N ALA A 66 14.33 12.54 -13.67
CA ALA A 66 14.76 12.01 -14.94
C ALA A 66 16.30 12.06 -15.07
N PHE A 67 16.87 11.05 -15.71
CA PHE A 67 18.30 10.93 -15.98
C PHE A 67 18.56 10.66 -17.46
N PRO A 68 19.80 10.88 -17.96
CA PRO A 68 20.13 10.67 -19.37
C PRO A 68 20.01 9.20 -19.79
N ARG A 69 19.30 8.95 -20.90
CA ARG A 69 19.15 7.60 -21.50
C ARG A 69 20.49 6.94 -21.84
N LEU A 70 21.54 7.75 -22.06
CA LEU A 70 22.91 7.26 -22.30
C LEU A 70 23.35 6.27 -21.21
N ARG A 71 22.93 6.50 -19.93
CA ARG A 71 23.25 5.61 -18.81
C ARG A 71 22.72 4.17 -19.01
N LEU A 72 21.63 3.99 -19.75
CA LEU A 72 21.11 2.67 -20.07
C LEU A 72 21.95 1.96 -21.14
N TYR A 73 22.49 2.69 -22.12
CA TYR A 73 23.41 2.13 -23.11
C TYR A 73 24.75 1.74 -22.47
N GLU A 74 25.28 2.57 -21.57
CA GLU A 74 26.46 2.25 -20.76
C GLU A 74 26.20 1.01 -19.88
N ALA A 75 25.04 0.92 -19.22
CA ALA A 75 24.65 -0.24 -18.40
C ALA A 75 24.56 -1.52 -19.23
N GLN A 76 24.11 -1.45 -20.49
CA GLN A 76 23.98 -2.61 -21.38
C GLN A 76 25.35 -3.27 -21.67
N SER A 77 26.44 -2.52 -21.58
CA SER A 77 27.80 -3.04 -21.83
C SER A 77 28.39 -3.78 -20.62
N VAL A 78 27.76 -3.70 -19.44
CA VAL A 78 28.28 -4.34 -18.23
C VAL A 78 28.01 -5.85 -18.26
N PRO A 79 29.01 -6.70 -17.98
CA PRO A 79 28.84 -8.14 -17.97
C PRO A 79 27.74 -8.58 -16.98
N GLY A 80 26.86 -9.48 -17.42
CA GLY A 80 25.73 -9.97 -16.64
C GLY A 80 24.42 -9.22 -16.86
N VAL A 81 24.43 -8.10 -17.59
CA VAL A 81 23.21 -7.41 -18.03
C VAL A 81 22.68 -8.06 -19.29
N ALA A 82 21.45 -8.56 -19.25
CA ALA A 82 20.78 -9.16 -20.40
C ALA A 82 20.12 -8.12 -21.30
N ARG A 83 19.39 -7.16 -20.70
CA ARG A 83 18.74 -6.04 -21.41
C ARG A 83 18.52 -4.85 -20.49
N THR A 84 18.39 -3.68 -21.11
CA THR A 84 17.96 -2.45 -20.44
C THR A 84 16.72 -1.90 -21.13
N THR A 85 15.73 -1.44 -20.38
CA THR A 85 14.47 -0.90 -20.91
C THR A 85 14.19 0.47 -20.27
N PRO A 86 14.02 1.54 -21.06
CA PRO A 86 13.61 2.83 -20.55
C PRO A 86 12.10 2.83 -20.23
N LEU A 87 11.74 3.40 -19.09
CA LEU A 87 10.36 3.67 -18.70
C LEU A 87 10.19 5.17 -18.43
N TYR A 88 9.18 5.74 -19.05
CA TYR A 88 8.77 7.14 -18.89
C TYR A 88 7.52 7.17 -18.03
N VAL A 89 7.48 8.03 -17.03
CA VAL A 89 6.37 8.15 -16.10
C VAL A 89 5.97 9.61 -15.99
N GLY A 90 4.66 9.89 -16.06
CA GLY A 90 4.14 11.24 -15.91
C GLY A 90 2.64 11.25 -15.62
N LEU A 91 2.14 12.38 -15.17
CA LEU A 91 0.71 12.62 -14.96
C LEU A 91 0.19 13.55 -16.05
N GLN A 92 -0.98 13.20 -16.60
CA GLN A 92 -1.69 14.03 -17.57
C GLN A 92 -3.16 14.15 -17.18
N GLU A 93 -3.84 15.11 -17.76
CA GLU A 93 -5.25 15.36 -17.52
C GLU A 93 -6.11 14.64 -18.55
N TRP A 94 -6.98 13.75 -18.09
CA TRP A 94 -8.01 13.11 -18.88
C TRP A 94 -9.25 14.00 -18.92
N ARG A 95 -9.79 14.25 -20.11
CA ARG A 95 -11.04 14.96 -20.31
C ARG A 95 -12.14 13.98 -20.72
N SER A 96 -13.19 13.89 -19.91
CA SER A 96 -14.33 13.02 -20.19
C SER A 96 -15.23 13.60 -21.28
N GLU A 97 -15.83 12.74 -22.13
CA GLU A 97 -16.82 13.17 -23.13
C GLU A 97 -18.05 13.82 -22.51
N ARG A 98 -18.46 13.42 -21.30
CA ARG A 98 -19.58 14.03 -20.56
C ARG A 98 -19.35 15.47 -20.15
N ASP A 99 -18.14 15.95 -20.28
CA ASP A 99 -17.73 17.28 -19.86
C ASP A 99 -17.58 18.25 -21.04
N ARG A 100 -18.17 17.92 -22.24
CA ARG A 100 -18.19 18.83 -23.38
C ARG A 100 -19.11 19.99 -23.08
N PRO A 101 -18.72 21.24 -23.41
CA PRO A 101 -19.54 22.44 -23.17
C PRO A 101 -20.91 22.43 -23.89
N GLU A 102 -21.06 21.58 -24.89
CA GLU A 102 -22.26 21.50 -25.72
C GLU A 102 -23.44 20.80 -25.00
N ASP A 103 -23.17 19.99 -23.97
CA ASP A 103 -24.16 19.17 -23.27
C ASP A 103 -24.64 19.78 -21.94
N HIS A 104 -24.11 20.93 -21.52
CA HIS A 104 -24.42 21.54 -20.23
C HIS A 104 -24.83 23.02 -20.36
N PRO A 105 -25.82 23.49 -19.56
CA PRO A 105 -26.21 24.90 -19.53
C PRO A 105 -25.01 25.77 -19.07
N PRO A 106 -24.97 27.06 -19.53
CA PRO A 106 -23.78 27.93 -19.41
C PRO A 106 -23.29 28.26 -17.99
N HIS A 107 -23.88 27.66 -16.97
CA HIS A 107 -23.50 27.81 -15.56
C HIS A 107 -22.87 26.57 -14.92
N CYS A 108 -22.70 25.46 -15.65
CA CYS A 108 -21.98 24.29 -15.19
C CYS A 108 -20.50 24.42 -15.55
N HIS A 109 -19.72 24.70 -14.54
CA HIS A 109 -18.27 24.85 -14.65
C HIS A 109 -17.58 23.61 -15.22
N LEU A 110 -16.71 23.87 -16.19
CA LEU A 110 -15.55 23.10 -16.68
C LEU A 110 -15.57 21.61 -16.35
N GLY A 111 -15.56 20.81 -17.41
CA GLY A 111 -15.38 19.38 -17.35
C GLY A 111 -14.29 18.99 -16.36
N LYS A 112 -14.62 18.06 -15.47
CA LYS A 112 -13.69 17.63 -14.42
C LYS A 112 -12.49 16.96 -15.09
N HIS A 113 -11.43 17.73 -15.28
CA HIS A 113 -10.12 17.19 -15.61
C HIS A 113 -9.65 16.29 -14.47
N ARG A 114 -9.35 15.03 -14.79
CA ARG A 114 -8.85 14.07 -13.80
C ARG A 114 -7.42 13.69 -14.14
N PRO A 115 -6.52 13.71 -13.16
CA PRO A 115 -5.16 13.24 -13.38
C PRO A 115 -5.15 11.73 -13.65
N ILE A 116 -4.50 11.34 -14.74
CA ILE A 116 -4.25 9.95 -15.12
C ILE A 116 -2.76 9.70 -15.20
N LEU A 117 -2.32 8.56 -14.68
CA LEU A 117 -0.93 8.16 -14.70
C LEU A 117 -0.60 7.54 -16.07
N VAL A 118 0.45 8.04 -16.68
CA VAL A 118 0.90 7.65 -18.02
C VAL A 118 2.23 6.93 -17.92
N PHE A 119 2.28 5.68 -18.40
CA PHE A 119 3.53 4.93 -18.60
C PHE A 119 3.85 4.86 -20.07
N GLY A 120 5.00 5.42 -20.45
CA GLY A 120 5.55 5.36 -21.80
C GLY A 120 6.75 4.43 -21.88
N PHE A 121 6.84 3.61 -22.92
CA PHE A 121 7.97 2.72 -23.17
C PHE A 121 8.04 2.37 -24.66
N PRO A 122 9.24 1.99 -25.18
CA PRO A 122 9.35 1.47 -26.54
C PRO A 122 8.58 0.14 -26.63
N PRO A 123 7.58 -0.01 -27.51
CA PRO A 123 6.74 -1.23 -27.57
C PRO A 123 7.51 -2.53 -27.89
N ARG A 124 8.74 -2.40 -28.39
CA ARG A 124 9.63 -3.56 -28.67
C ARG A 124 10.29 -4.12 -27.42
N ASP A 125 10.43 -3.31 -26.37
CA ASP A 125 11.26 -3.66 -25.20
C ASP A 125 10.48 -4.43 -24.12
N GLN A 126 9.16 -4.51 -24.19
CA GLN A 126 8.27 -5.29 -23.34
C GLN A 126 8.67 -5.29 -21.86
N PRO A 127 8.37 -4.20 -21.11
CA PRO A 127 8.87 -4.02 -19.75
C PRO A 127 8.16 -4.89 -18.70
N PHE A 128 7.11 -5.62 -19.10
CA PHE A 128 6.27 -6.39 -18.18
C PHE A 128 6.73 -7.84 -18.04
N ARG A 129 6.38 -8.44 -16.89
CA ARG A 129 6.61 -9.85 -16.62
C ARG A 129 5.58 -10.71 -17.32
N PHE A 130 6.04 -11.79 -17.95
CA PHE A 130 5.22 -12.87 -18.47
C PHE A 130 5.53 -14.13 -17.67
N ASP A 131 4.52 -14.98 -17.44
CA ASP A 131 4.74 -16.30 -16.86
C ASP A 131 5.42 -17.23 -17.88
N GLY A 132 5.82 -18.44 -17.44
CA GLY A 132 6.52 -19.41 -18.30
C GLY A 132 5.71 -19.87 -19.52
N ASP A 133 4.39 -19.63 -19.53
CA ASP A 133 3.47 -19.94 -20.64
C ASP A 133 3.27 -18.73 -21.57
N GLY A 134 4.02 -17.64 -21.37
CA GLY A 134 3.89 -16.41 -22.14
C GLY A 134 2.65 -15.58 -21.81
N ARG A 135 1.95 -15.93 -20.71
CA ARG A 135 0.85 -15.13 -20.19
C ARG A 135 1.37 -13.99 -19.32
N PRO A 136 0.75 -12.81 -19.38
CA PRO A 136 1.17 -11.70 -18.55
C PRO A 136 0.92 -12.02 -17.07
N PHE A 137 1.94 -11.81 -16.24
CA PHE A 137 1.84 -11.99 -14.81
C PHE A 137 0.96 -10.88 -14.23
N ARG A 138 -0.32 -11.18 -13.94
CA ARG A 138 -1.34 -10.27 -13.37
C ARG A 138 -1.78 -9.07 -14.22
N ILE A 139 -0.97 -8.57 -15.14
CA ILE A 139 -1.43 -7.59 -16.14
C ILE A 139 -1.92 -8.37 -17.34
N GLU A 140 -3.21 -8.30 -17.64
CA GLU A 140 -3.82 -8.95 -18.81
C GLU A 140 -3.49 -8.19 -20.11
N VAL A 141 -2.21 -7.90 -20.35
CA VAL A 141 -1.72 -7.27 -21.60
C VAL A 141 -1.20 -8.35 -22.52
N THR A 142 -1.81 -8.52 -23.67
CA THR A 142 -1.33 -9.46 -24.67
C THR A 142 -0.20 -8.87 -25.52
N HIS A 143 0.61 -9.72 -26.17
CA HIS A 143 1.62 -9.25 -27.13
C HIS A 143 0.99 -8.43 -28.26
N ASP A 144 -0.22 -8.81 -28.71
CA ASP A 144 -0.97 -8.11 -29.73
C ASP A 144 -1.38 -6.69 -29.27
N ASP A 145 -1.73 -6.52 -28.00
CA ASP A 145 -2.02 -5.20 -27.45
C ASP A 145 -0.78 -4.30 -27.40
N LEU A 146 0.40 -4.84 -27.07
CA LEU A 146 1.65 -4.09 -27.11
C LEU A 146 2.04 -3.72 -28.55
N ASP A 147 1.81 -4.61 -29.51
CA ASP A 147 2.06 -4.31 -30.92
C ASP A 147 1.18 -3.18 -31.46
N ARG A 148 -0.04 -3.05 -30.98
CA ARG A 148 -0.94 -1.95 -31.32
C ARG A 148 -0.43 -0.60 -30.82
N LEU A 149 0.29 -0.55 -29.70
CA LEU A 149 0.95 0.67 -29.22
C LEU A 149 2.07 1.20 -30.14
N ARG A 150 2.49 0.44 -31.15
CA ARG A 150 3.42 0.94 -32.19
C ARG A 150 2.81 2.05 -33.04
N ARG A 151 1.46 2.15 -33.09
CA ARG A 151 0.78 3.26 -33.73
C ARG A 151 0.87 4.48 -32.84
N VAL A 152 1.13 5.62 -33.43
CA VAL A 152 1.19 6.90 -32.72
C VAL A 152 -0.23 7.29 -32.26
N ASP A 153 -0.32 7.99 -31.13
CA ASP A 153 -1.55 8.47 -30.52
C ASP A 153 -2.56 7.34 -30.20
N THR A 154 -2.02 6.18 -29.77
CA THR A 154 -2.77 5.05 -29.25
C THR A 154 -2.42 4.79 -27.79
N LEU A 155 -3.38 4.21 -27.07
CA LEU A 155 -3.22 3.86 -25.66
C LEU A 155 -3.89 2.53 -25.31
N LEU A 156 -3.42 1.90 -24.24
CA LEU A 156 -4.15 0.88 -23.49
C LEU A 156 -4.66 1.50 -22.19
N LEU A 157 -5.92 1.23 -21.85
CA LEU A 157 -6.57 1.75 -20.64
C LEU A 157 -6.69 0.67 -19.58
N ASP A 158 -6.36 1.00 -18.34
CA ASP A 158 -6.59 0.11 -17.20
C ASP A 158 -8.09 0.00 -16.91
N LEU A 159 -8.63 -1.22 -16.97
CA LEU A 159 -10.03 -1.54 -16.68
C LEU A 159 -10.44 -1.24 -15.23
N GLN A 160 -9.48 -1.25 -14.32
CA GLN A 160 -9.73 -0.95 -12.92
C GLN A 160 -9.64 0.55 -12.59
N SER A 161 -9.34 1.40 -13.57
CA SER A 161 -9.40 2.85 -13.41
C SER A 161 -10.81 3.30 -12.96
N HIS A 162 -10.87 4.43 -12.24
CA HIS A 162 -12.14 4.96 -11.72
C HIS A 162 -13.20 5.08 -12.84
N PRO A 163 -14.49 4.77 -12.59
CA PRO A 163 -15.55 4.79 -13.61
C PRO A 163 -15.74 6.09 -14.40
N SER A 164 -15.26 7.21 -13.88
CA SER A 164 -15.33 8.51 -14.54
C SER A 164 -14.36 8.69 -15.73
N PHE A 165 -13.42 7.76 -15.95
CA PHE A 165 -12.61 7.75 -17.16
C PHE A 165 -13.41 7.11 -18.31
N GLU A 166 -14.29 7.88 -18.93
CA GLU A 166 -15.10 7.48 -20.09
C GLU A 166 -14.70 8.30 -21.33
N PRO A 167 -14.86 7.79 -22.57
CA PRO A 167 -15.31 6.42 -22.91
C PRO A 167 -14.23 5.36 -22.67
N ARG A 168 -14.66 4.10 -22.40
CA ARG A 168 -13.75 2.99 -22.14
C ARG A 168 -13.66 1.97 -23.27
N GLN A 169 -14.58 2.08 -24.26
CA GLN A 169 -14.66 1.09 -25.34
C GLN A 169 -13.45 1.21 -26.27
N ARG A 170 -12.96 0.05 -26.69
CA ARG A 170 -11.94 -0.03 -27.71
C ARG A 170 -12.36 0.64 -29.02
N GLY A 171 -11.44 1.34 -29.66
CA GLY A 171 -11.67 2.07 -30.90
C GLY A 171 -12.25 3.48 -30.71
N ARG A 172 -12.55 3.89 -29.47
CA ARG A 172 -12.99 5.26 -29.15
C ARG A 172 -11.81 6.18 -28.98
N ASP A 173 -12.02 7.43 -29.35
CA ASP A 173 -11.05 8.50 -29.17
C ASP A 173 -11.31 9.21 -27.82
N VAL A 174 -10.26 9.54 -27.11
CA VAL A 174 -10.27 10.25 -25.82
C VAL A 174 -9.32 11.43 -25.87
N GLU A 175 -9.62 12.47 -25.10
CA GLU A 175 -8.75 13.65 -24.99
C GLU A 175 -7.93 13.57 -23.71
N ILE A 176 -6.58 13.59 -23.86
CA ILE A 176 -5.62 13.54 -22.76
C ILE A 176 -4.56 14.61 -23.01
N GLY A 177 -4.36 15.50 -22.05
CA GLY A 177 -3.39 16.59 -22.20
C GLY A 177 -3.60 17.47 -23.44
N GLY A 178 -4.87 17.68 -23.85
CA GLY A 178 -5.24 18.44 -25.05
C GLY A 178 -5.01 17.70 -26.37
N ARG A 179 -4.69 16.38 -26.34
CA ARG A 179 -4.51 15.54 -27.54
C ARG A 179 -5.54 14.45 -27.61
N LYS A 180 -5.95 14.10 -28.82
CA LYS A 180 -6.81 12.95 -29.07
C LYS A 180 -5.98 11.70 -29.21
N LEU A 181 -6.28 10.68 -28.39
CA LEU A 181 -5.70 9.36 -28.42
C LEU A 181 -6.79 8.31 -28.61
N ARG A 182 -6.43 7.21 -29.27
CA ARG A 182 -7.33 6.10 -29.51
C ARG A 182 -7.09 4.96 -28.53
N ILE A 183 -8.17 4.47 -27.93
CA ILE A 183 -8.12 3.28 -27.08
C ILE A 183 -8.02 2.05 -27.98
N GLU A 184 -6.86 1.39 -28.02
CA GLU A 184 -6.62 0.19 -28.84
C GLU A 184 -6.75 -1.11 -28.05
N GLY A 185 -6.74 -1.05 -26.73
CA GLY A 185 -6.91 -2.21 -25.87
C GLY A 185 -7.03 -1.84 -24.41
N HIS A 186 -7.06 -2.86 -23.58
CA HIS A 186 -7.21 -2.74 -22.13
C HIS A 186 -6.17 -3.60 -21.41
N PHE A 187 -5.94 -3.28 -20.16
CA PHE A 187 -5.18 -4.08 -19.23
C PHE A 187 -5.81 -3.99 -17.83
N SER A 188 -5.37 -4.83 -16.92
CA SER A 188 -5.86 -4.83 -15.54
C SER A 188 -4.68 -4.68 -14.59
N LEU A 189 -4.47 -3.49 -14.05
CA LEU A 189 -3.43 -3.20 -13.07
C LEU A 189 -4.03 -2.92 -11.70
N GLY A 190 -5.01 -2.05 -11.64
CA GLY A 190 -5.67 -1.55 -10.45
C GLY A 190 -5.32 -0.11 -10.12
N THR A 191 -6.25 0.52 -9.44
CA THR A 191 -6.08 1.86 -8.89
C THR A 191 -5.48 1.80 -7.50
N GLY A 192 -4.94 2.91 -7.04
CA GLY A 192 -4.37 3.05 -5.71
C GLY A 192 -4.41 4.49 -5.24
N PHE A 193 -3.76 4.75 -4.14
CA PHE A 193 -3.64 6.11 -3.60
C PHE A 193 -2.78 7.05 -4.48
N ALA A 194 -2.06 6.50 -5.46
CA ALA A 194 -1.17 7.26 -6.33
C ALA A 194 -1.89 7.90 -7.52
N SER A 195 -2.92 7.23 -8.06
CA SER A 195 -3.70 7.70 -9.20
C SER A 195 -5.04 6.96 -9.28
N ASP A 196 -6.08 7.67 -9.73
CA ASP A 196 -7.42 7.12 -9.98
C ASP A 196 -7.48 6.31 -11.27
N GLY A 197 -6.47 6.37 -12.12
CA GLY A 197 -6.39 5.64 -13.38
C GLY A 197 -5.01 5.62 -14.00
N THR A 198 -4.80 4.64 -14.88
CA THR A 198 -3.50 4.39 -15.51
C THR A 198 -3.68 4.09 -16.99
N ILE A 199 -2.76 4.59 -17.82
CA ILE A 199 -2.67 4.26 -19.25
C ILE A 199 -1.24 3.84 -19.62
N LEU A 200 -1.16 2.96 -20.61
CA LEU A 200 0.10 2.58 -21.25
C LEU A 200 0.13 3.16 -22.65
N VAL A 201 1.24 3.76 -23.02
CA VAL A 201 1.48 4.37 -24.33
C VAL A 201 2.87 4.03 -24.85
N SER A 202 3.10 4.22 -26.15
CA SER A 202 4.48 4.17 -26.69
C SER A 202 5.30 5.37 -26.23
N ASP A 203 6.62 5.26 -26.24
CA ASP A 203 7.55 6.37 -25.99
C ASP A 203 7.29 7.55 -26.92
N VAL A 204 6.97 7.32 -28.18
CA VAL A 204 6.62 8.38 -29.15
C VAL A 204 5.33 9.09 -28.74
N THR A 205 4.28 8.35 -28.38
CA THR A 205 3.03 8.94 -27.89
C THR A 205 3.24 9.70 -26.59
N PHE A 206 4.07 9.15 -25.67
CA PHE A 206 4.46 9.84 -24.43
C PHE A 206 5.13 11.19 -24.73
N ARG A 207 6.13 11.21 -25.62
CA ARG A 207 6.77 12.48 -26.04
C ARG A 207 5.75 13.50 -26.52
N ASN A 208 4.82 13.07 -27.35
CA ASN A 208 3.79 13.93 -27.90
C ASN A 208 2.84 14.48 -26.84
N LEU A 209 2.43 13.63 -25.87
CA LEU A 209 1.56 14.01 -24.76
C LEU A 209 2.19 15.03 -23.81
N PHE A 210 3.50 14.96 -23.64
CA PHE A 210 4.25 15.85 -22.74
C PHE A 210 4.96 16.99 -23.46
N GLY A 211 4.34 17.53 -24.52
CA GLY A 211 4.82 18.75 -25.20
C GLY A 211 6.19 18.61 -25.87
N GLY A 212 6.51 17.43 -26.39
CA GLY A 212 7.82 17.15 -26.99
C GLY A 212 8.87 16.72 -25.97
N TYR A 213 8.46 16.04 -24.91
CA TYR A 213 9.38 15.52 -23.88
C TYR A 213 10.61 14.82 -24.51
N PRO A 214 11.83 15.19 -24.11
CA PRO A 214 13.04 14.62 -24.70
C PRO A 214 13.17 13.14 -24.28
N LEU A 215 13.09 12.21 -25.25
CA LEU A 215 13.23 10.77 -24.99
C LEU A 215 14.65 10.36 -24.54
N GLU A 216 15.60 11.29 -24.60
CA GLU A 216 16.94 11.17 -24.03
C GLU A 216 16.94 11.23 -22.50
N ARG A 217 15.84 11.64 -21.87
CA ARG A 217 15.67 11.67 -20.42
C ARG A 217 14.66 10.62 -20.00
N VAL A 218 15.07 9.70 -19.12
CA VAL A 218 14.31 8.53 -18.70
C VAL A 218 13.91 8.67 -17.23
N SER A 219 12.68 8.31 -16.89
CA SER A 219 12.19 8.34 -15.50
C SER A 219 12.73 7.15 -14.69
N LEU A 220 12.71 5.96 -15.27
CA LEU A 220 13.16 4.72 -14.64
C LEU A 220 13.86 3.84 -15.66
N GLY A 221 15.06 3.39 -15.37
CA GLY A 221 15.80 2.44 -16.19
C GLY A 221 15.67 1.02 -15.62
N LEU A 222 15.04 0.13 -16.37
CA LEU A 222 14.84 -1.26 -15.97
C LEU A 222 16.00 -2.09 -16.50
N VAL A 223 16.75 -2.74 -15.62
CA VAL A 223 17.88 -3.62 -15.98
C VAL A 223 17.50 -5.05 -15.64
N LYS A 224 17.47 -5.91 -16.66
CA LYS A 224 17.27 -7.35 -16.52
C LYS A 224 18.61 -8.05 -16.58
N LEU A 225 18.85 -8.97 -15.67
CA LEU A 225 20.09 -9.75 -15.58
C LEU A 225 19.96 -11.10 -16.28
N THR A 226 21.09 -11.62 -16.71
CA THR A 226 21.18 -12.99 -17.27
C THR A 226 21.01 -14.03 -16.17
N ASP A 227 21.55 -13.78 -14.96
CA ASP A 227 21.36 -14.60 -13.76
C ASP A 227 20.84 -13.70 -12.64
N ASN A 228 19.64 -14.01 -12.14
CA ASN A 228 18.94 -13.24 -11.10
C ASN A 228 19.13 -13.80 -9.68
N ARG A 229 20.07 -14.75 -9.49
CA ARG A 229 20.39 -15.25 -8.15
C ARG A 229 21.02 -14.15 -7.30
N THR A 230 20.72 -14.14 -6.01
CA THR A 230 21.13 -13.06 -5.09
C THR A 230 22.62 -12.69 -5.16
N PRO A 231 23.60 -13.62 -5.16
CA PRO A 231 24.99 -13.23 -5.30
C PRO A 231 25.33 -12.60 -6.66
N GLY A 232 24.62 -13.04 -7.74
CA GLY A 232 24.80 -12.45 -9.07
C GLY A 232 24.27 -11.01 -9.16
N VAL A 233 23.12 -10.73 -8.56
CA VAL A 233 22.51 -9.37 -8.54
C VAL A 233 23.45 -8.36 -7.89
N GLU A 234 23.98 -8.67 -6.70
CA GLU A 234 24.89 -7.76 -5.98
C GLU A 234 26.23 -7.56 -6.71
N SER A 235 26.74 -8.60 -7.36
CA SER A 235 27.97 -8.53 -8.16
C SER A 235 27.78 -7.58 -9.35
N VAL A 236 26.69 -7.76 -10.12
CA VAL A 236 26.39 -6.88 -11.27
C VAL A 236 26.07 -5.45 -10.81
N LYS A 237 25.38 -5.28 -9.69
CA LYS A 237 25.14 -3.94 -9.12
C LYS A 237 26.45 -3.21 -8.80
N LYS A 238 27.45 -3.90 -8.24
CA LYS A 238 28.77 -3.32 -8.02
C LYS A 238 29.47 -2.95 -9.34
N GLY A 239 29.40 -3.82 -10.35
CA GLY A 239 29.93 -3.55 -11.68
C GLY A 239 29.27 -2.34 -12.34
N LEU A 240 27.94 -2.24 -12.26
CA LEU A 240 27.19 -1.08 -12.74
C LEU A 240 27.60 0.21 -12.01
N ARG A 241 27.76 0.17 -10.67
CA ARG A 241 28.25 1.32 -9.91
C ARG A 241 29.64 1.76 -10.35
N GLN A 242 30.53 0.80 -10.53
CA GLN A 242 31.88 1.09 -10.97
C GLN A 242 31.88 1.73 -12.38
N ALA A 243 31.19 1.11 -13.33
CA ALA A 243 31.17 1.58 -14.72
C ALA A 243 30.47 2.95 -14.88
N LEU A 244 29.30 3.13 -14.21
CA LEU A 244 28.44 4.29 -14.43
C LEU A 244 28.79 5.49 -13.53
N ILE A 245 29.35 5.26 -12.34
CA ILE A 245 29.59 6.31 -11.35
C ILE A 245 31.07 6.59 -11.17
N HIS A 246 31.92 5.57 -11.05
CA HIS A 246 33.34 5.74 -10.73
C HIS A 246 34.24 5.87 -11.96
N GLU A 247 33.96 5.14 -13.03
CA GLU A 247 34.79 5.12 -14.25
C GLU A 247 34.24 5.99 -15.38
N ALA A 248 33.17 6.75 -15.14
CA ALA A 248 32.63 7.65 -16.14
C ALA A 248 33.70 8.67 -16.59
N PRO A 249 33.95 8.82 -17.92
CA PRO A 249 35.01 9.67 -18.43
C PRO A 249 34.81 11.12 -17.97
N GLU A 250 35.90 11.80 -17.61
CA GLU A 250 35.92 13.21 -17.13
C GLU A 250 35.25 14.22 -18.07
N ARG A 251 35.08 13.85 -19.34
CA ARG A 251 34.43 14.67 -20.40
C ARG A 251 32.89 14.52 -20.44
N SER A 252 32.27 13.70 -19.57
CA SER A 252 30.81 13.66 -19.51
C SER A 252 30.30 14.98 -18.94
N LEU A 253 29.60 15.78 -19.78
CA LEU A 253 28.89 17.00 -19.38
C LEU A 253 27.77 16.72 -18.32
N VAL A 254 27.54 15.46 -18.03
CA VAL A 254 26.56 14.99 -17.04
C VAL A 254 27.33 14.54 -15.80
N GLY A 255 27.01 15.14 -14.65
CA GLY A 255 27.71 14.87 -13.39
C GLY A 255 27.74 13.37 -13.04
N ARG A 256 28.86 12.92 -12.47
CA ARG A 256 29.12 11.51 -12.09
C ARG A 256 28.09 10.92 -11.12
N GLU A 257 27.33 11.76 -10.46
CA GLU A 257 26.36 11.37 -9.41
C GLU A 257 24.92 11.76 -9.76
N ASP A 258 24.54 11.66 -11.05
CA ASP A 258 23.19 11.97 -11.53
C ASP A 258 22.19 10.83 -11.33
N ILE A 259 22.69 9.61 -11.04
CA ILE A 259 21.90 8.39 -10.92
C ILE A 259 22.15 7.66 -9.60
N GLU A 260 21.18 6.84 -9.25
CA GLU A 260 21.23 5.84 -8.18
C GLU A 260 20.88 4.45 -8.75
N ILE A 261 21.58 3.42 -8.28
CA ILE A 261 21.41 2.05 -8.74
C ILE A 261 20.86 1.22 -7.59
N LEU A 262 19.63 0.75 -7.75
CA LEU A 262 18.88 0.04 -6.72
C LEU A 262 18.52 -1.37 -7.21
N THR A 263 18.62 -2.35 -6.35
CA THR A 263 18.00 -3.65 -6.60
C THR A 263 16.48 -3.50 -6.57
N ARG A 264 15.75 -4.44 -7.19
CA ARG A 264 14.28 -4.47 -7.15
C ARG A 264 13.74 -4.34 -5.71
N ASN A 265 14.32 -5.08 -4.76
CA ASN A 265 13.88 -5.08 -3.36
C ASN A 265 14.14 -3.75 -2.67
N GLU A 266 15.27 -3.09 -2.98
CA GLU A 266 15.59 -1.75 -2.47
C GLU A 266 14.60 -0.71 -2.99
N LEU A 267 14.30 -0.73 -4.29
CA LEU A 267 13.33 0.20 -4.89
C LEU A 267 11.94 0.00 -4.30
N ILE A 268 11.46 -1.25 -4.18
CA ILE A 268 10.18 -1.57 -3.56
C ILE A 268 10.13 -1.08 -2.09
N ARG A 269 11.22 -1.26 -1.33
CA ARG A 269 11.31 -0.77 0.04
C ARG A 269 11.25 0.75 0.09
N GLN A 270 12.00 1.43 -0.77
CA GLN A 270 12.03 2.90 -0.85
C GLN A 270 10.63 3.47 -1.16
N GLU A 271 9.88 2.86 -2.10
CA GLU A 271 8.50 3.23 -2.40
C GLU A 271 7.60 3.09 -1.17
N LYS A 272 7.63 1.91 -0.51
CA LYS A 272 6.82 1.68 0.70
C LYS A 272 7.15 2.67 1.81
N ASP A 273 8.43 2.90 2.06
CA ASP A 273 8.91 3.82 3.10
C ASP A 273 8.49 5.27 2.79
N TYR A 274 8.51 5.66 1.53
CA TYR A 274 8.06 6.98 1.12
C TYR A 274 6.56 7.18 1.41
N TRP A 275 5.72 6.23 1.03
CA TRP A 275 4.27 6.31 1.23
C TRP A 275 3.85 6.20 2.69
N ILE A 276 4.59 5.45 3.52
CA ILE A 276 4.32 5.32 4.96
C ILE A 276 4.79 6.55 5.73
N TRP A 277 6.04 6.99 5.51
CA TRP A 277 6.69 7.94 6.40
C TRP A 277 6.78 9.38 5.85
N LYS A 278 6.82 9.56 4.53
CA LYS A 278 6.98 10.88 3.91
C LYS A 278 5.68 11.46 3.36
N LYS A 279 4.73 10.63 2.96
CA LYS A 279 3.38 11.10 2.58
C LYS A 279 2.47 11.12 3.81
N SER A 280 1.65 12.17 3.91
CA SER A 280 0.72 12.36 5.05
C SER A 280 -0.26 11.20 5.23
N ILE A 281 -0.62 10.51 4.15
CA ILE A 281 -1.62 9.45 4.17
C ILE A 281 -1.17 8.24 5.01
N GLY A 282 0.10 7.82 4.90
CA GLY A 282 0.64 6.73 5.72
C GLY A 282 0.67 7.07 7.20
N LEU A 283 1.07 8.32 7.53
CA LEU A 283 1.08 8.82 8.90
C LEU A 283 -0.32 8.90 9.50
N ILE A 284 -1.33 9.32 8.72
CA ILE A 284 -2.73 9.38 9.18
C ILE A 284 -3.19 8.00 9.65
N PHE A 285 -3.00 6.96 8.84
CA PHE A 285 -3.38 5.59 9.23
C PHE A 285 -2.55 5.07 10.42
N LEU A 286 -1.27 5.39 10.49
CA LEU A 286 -0.44 5.00 11.63
C LEU A 286 -0.90 5.65 12.93
N PHE A 287 -1.26 6.94 12.91
CA PHE A 287 -1.89 7.62 14.03
C PHE A 287 -3.24 7.00 14.38
N GLY A 288 -4.06 6.64 13.38
CA GLY A 288 -5.33 5.94 13.57
C GLY A 288 -5.16 4.62 14.33
N VAL A 289 -4.15 3.81 13.99
CA VAL A 289 -3.79 2.61 14.76
C VAL A 289 -3.48 2.96 16.21
N GLY A 290 -2.67 3.99 16.46
CA GLY A 290 -2.30 4.43 17.81
C GLY A 290 -3.54 4.83 18.62
N VAL A 291 -4.42 5.63 18.04
CA VAL A 291 -5.69 6.05 18.69
C VAL A 291 -6.59 4.85 18.97
N ALA A 292 -6.77 3.95 18.01
CA ALA A 292 -7.57 2.74 18.19
C ALA A 292 -7.06 1.85 19.32
N LEU A 293 -5.73 1.71 19.47
CA LEU A 293 -5.11 0.98 20.58
C LEU A 293 -5.35 1.65 21.93
N ILE A 294 -5.23 2.97 22.01
CA ILE A 294 -5.50 3.74 23.25
C ILE A 294 -6.97 3.57 23.62
N VAL A 295 -7.90 3.74 22.69
CA VAL A 295 -9.33 3.55 22.92
C VAL A 295 -9.60 2.12 23.40
N GLY A 296 -9.03 1.12 22.76
CA GLY A 296 -9.15 -0.28 23.17
C GLY A 296 -8.63 -0.52 24.58
N LEU A 297 -7.47 0.02 24.92
CA LEU A 297 -6.89 -0.06 26.25
C LEU A 297 -7.82 0.56 27.31
N VAL A 298 -8.34 1.77 27.05
CA VAL A 298 -9.24 2.47 27.97
C VAL A 298 -10.55 1.72 28.17
N VAL A 299 -11.16 1.23 27.10
CA VAL A 299 -12.40 0.46 27.15
C VAL A 299 -12.21 -0.82 27.98
N VAL A 300 -11.17 -1.60 27.70
CA VAL A 300 -10.88 -2.83 28.44
C VAL A 300 -10.58 -2.54 29.90
N TYR A 301 -9.77 -1.48 30.16
CA TYR A 301 -9.46 -1.04 31.51
C TYR A 301 -10.73 -0.66 32.30
N GLN A 302 -11.65 0.11 31.72
CA GLN A 302 -12.92 0.50 32.37
C GLN A 302 -13.78 -0.73 32.70
N ILE A 303 -13.88 -1.67 31.75
CA ILE A 303 -14.65 -2.90 31.94
C ILE A 303 -14.08 -3.73 33.08
N LEU A 304 -12.77 -3.99 33.06
CA LEU A 304 -12.10 -4.79 34.10
C LEU A 304 -12.14 -4.09 35.46
N SER A 305 -11.95 -2.77 35.50
CA SER A 305 -12.01 -1.99 36.75
C SER A 305 -13.42 -2.04 37.36
N SER A 306 -14.47 -1.91 36.54
CA SER A 306 -15.85 -2.05 37.01
C SER A 306 -16.14 -3.46 37.55
N ASP A 307 -15.67 -4.49 36.81
CA ASP A 307 -15.85 -5.88 37.21
C ASP A 307 -15.18 -6.20 38.56
N ILE A 308 -13.95 -5.69 38.77
CA ILE A 308 -13.25 -5.86 40.05
C ILE A 308 -13.99 -5.15 41.18
N LEU A 309 -14.53 -3.95 40.94
CA LEU A 309 -15.28 -3.21 41.97
C LEU A 309 -16.58 -3.92 42.39
N ASP A 310 -17.30 -4.50 41.45
CA ASP A 310 -18.53 -5.24 41.73
C ASP A 310 -18.29 -6.54 42.50
N HIS A 311 -17.18 -7.23 42.23
CA HIS A 311 -16.75 -8.44 42.92
C HIS A 311 -15.76 -8.17 44.08
N PHE A 312 -15.64 -6.92 44.53
CA PHE A 312 -14.63 -6.52 45.51
C PHE A 312 -14.73 -7.30 46.84
N ARG A 313 -15.96 -7.61 47.29
CA ARG A 313 -16.19 -8.41 48.52
C ARG A 313 -15.61 -9.82 48.37
N GLU A 314 -15.74 -10.43 47.23
CA GLU A 314 -15.21 -11.79 46.96
C GLU A 314 -13.67 -11.74 46.97
N TYR A 315 -13.07 -10.74 46.33
CA TYR A 315 -11.62 -10.53 46.34
C TYR A 315 -11.07 -10.23 47.75
N ALA A 316 -11.82 -9.45 48.55
CA ALA A 316 -11.47 -9.16 49.94
C ALA A 316 -11.49 -10.45 50.79
N THR A 317 -12.53 -11.30 50.60
CA THR A 317 -12.64 -12.60 51.30
C THR A 317 -11.47 -13.53 50.92
N LEU A 318 -11.13 -13.62 49.66
CA LEU A 318 -9.97 -14.41 49.21
C LEU A 318 -8.67 -13.92 49.83
N LYS A 319 -8.49 -12.58 49.93
CA LYS A 319 -7.32 -11.98 50.58
C LYS A 319 -7.28 -12.25 52.09
N ALA A 320 -8.46 -12.25 52.76
CA ALA A 320 -8.56 -12.62 54.16
C ALA A 320 -8.24 -14.10 54.42
N MET A 321 -8.51 -14.98 53.46
CA MET A 321 -8.14 -16.39 53.48
C MET A 321 -6.65 -16.65 53.17
N GLY A 322 -5.84 -15.56 52.93
CA GLY A 322 -4.41 -15.67 52.73
C GLY A 322 -3.92 -15.76 51.28
N TYR A 323 -4.81 -15.58 50.29
CA TYR A 323 -4.40 -15.55 48.89
C TYR A 323 -3.58 -14.30 48.57
N THR A 324 -2.51 -14.48 47.81
CA THR A 324 -1.61 -13.41 47.43
C THR A 324 -2.17 -12.48 46.36
N ASN A 325 -1.71 -11.22 46.32
CA ASN A 325 -2.07 -10.30 45.25
C ASN A 325 -1.69 -10.83 43.85
N ARG A 326 -0.70 -11.71 43.73
CA ARG A 326 -0.32 -12.36 42.47
C ARG A 326 -1.39 -13.34 42.00
N TYR A 327 -2.05 -14.04 42.92
CA TYR A 327 -3.17 -14.94 42.57
C TYR A 327 -4.37 -14.12 42.03
N LEU A 328 -4.74 -13.04 42.69
CA LEU A 328 -5.82 -12.14 42.24
C LEU A 328 -5.50 -11.54 40.87
N ALA A 329 -4.26 -11.08 40.68
CA ALA A 329 -3.80 -10.58 39.38
C ALA A 329 -3.91 -11.65 38.28
N SER A 330 -3.60 -12.92 38.58
CA SER A 330 -3.70 -14.00 37.61
C SER A 330 -5.14 -14.29 37.19
N VAL A 331 -6.09 -14.17 38.13
CA VAL A 331 -7.54 -14.33 37.82
C VAL A 331 -8.02 -13.25 36.88
N VAL A 332 -7.68 -11.96 37.15
CA VAL A 332 -8.05 -10.82 36.30
C VAL A 332 -7.36 -10.93 34.94
N LEU A 333 -6.11 -11.37 34.90
CA LEU A 333 -5.40 -11.57 33.64
C LEU A 333 -6.05 -12.67 32.78
N GLN A 334 -6.45 -13.81 33.37
CA GLN A 334 -7.18 -14.86 32.67
C GLN A 334 -8.50 -14.35 32.11
N GLN A 335 -9.23 -13.53 32.87
CA GLN A 335 -10.47 -12.92 32.43
C GLN A 335 -10.25 -11.97 31.24
N ALA A 336 -9.20 -11.15 31.29
CA ALA A 336 -8.80 -10.28 30.19
C ALA A 336 -8.42 -11.07 28.91
N MET A 337 -7.72 -12.21 29.08
CA MET A 337 -7.36 -13.07 27.93
C MET A 337 -8.60 -13.70 27.28
N MET A 338 -9.58 -14.14 28.08
CA MET A 338 -10.87 -14.63 27.56
C MET A 338 -11.62 -13.53 26.82
N LEU A 339 -11.67 -12.32 27.40
CA LEU A 339 -12.31 -11.16 26.77
C LEU A 339 -11.63 -10.78 25.45
N ALA A 340 -10.30 -10.84 25.39
CA ALA A 340 -9.54 -10.64 24.16
C ALA A 340 -9.94 -11.65 23.07
N LEU A 341 -10.05 -12.94 23.42
CA LEU A 341 -10.41 -13.99 22.48
C LEU A 341 -11.86 -13.84 21.98
N PHE A 342 -12.81 -13.61 22.91
CA PHE A 342 -14.22 -13.43 22.54
C PHE A 342 -14.46 -12.14 21.77
N GLY A 343 -13.71 -11.06 22.03
CA GLY A 343 -13.78 -9.82 21.29
C GLY A 343 -13.12 -9.91 19.91
N TYR A 344 -12.05 -10.74 19.78
CA TYR A 344 -11.34 -10.92 18.53
C TYR A 344 -12.20 -11.58 17.44
N LEU A 345 -12.97 -12.62 17.77
CA LEU A 345 -13.78 -13.35 16.79
C LEU A 345 -14.79 -12.44 16.05
N PRO A 346 -15.68 -11.71 16.74
CA PRO A 346 -16.61 -10.81 16.06
C PRO A 346 -15.89 -9.65 15.37
N ALA A 347 -14.75 -9.14 15.92
CA ALA A 347 -13.94 -8.12 15.27
C ALA A 347 -13.37 -8.60 13.94
N PHE A 348 -12.86 -9.82 13.90
CA PHE A 348 -12.31 -10.41 12.67
C PHE A 348 -13.40 -10.56 11.59
N VAL A 349 -14.59 -11.06 11.96
CA VAL A 349 -15.71 -11.19 11.02
C VAL A 349 -16.17 -9.82 10.53
N ALA A 350 -16.34 -8.85 11.42
CA ALA A 350 -16.76 -7.49 11.07
C ALA A 350 -15.73 -6.83 10.15
N ALA A 351 -14.46 -6.91 10.47
CA ALA A 351 -13.38 -6.36 9.65
C ALA A 351 -13.33 -7.02 8.26
N HIS A 352 -13.53 -8.34 8.18
CA HIS A 352 -13.57 -9.04 6.90
C HIS A 352 -14.73 -8.56 6.02
N LEU A 353 -15.92 -8.42 6.60
CA LEU A 353 -17.09 -7.86 5.89
C LEU A 353 -16.85 -6.42 5.44
N LEU A 354 -16.28 -5.58 6.30
CA LEU A 354 -15.95 -4.20 5.95
C LEU A 354 -14.90 -4.13 4.84
N TYR A 355 -13.92 -5.02 4.81
CA TYR A 355 -12.93 -5.10 3.72
C TYR A 355 -13.60 -5.46 2.39
N LEU A 356 -14.52 -6.44 2.38
CA LEU A 356 -15.28 -6.81 1.19
C LEU A 356 -16.11 -5.61 0.69
N MET A 357 -16.78 -4.92 1.60
CA MET A 357 -17.58 -3.74 1.28
C MET A 357 -16.74 -2.59 0.73
N THR A 358 -15.62 -2.28 1.36
CA THR A 358 -14.69 -1.23 0.90
C THR A 358 -14.12 -1.57 -0.48
N ARG A 359 -13.74 -2.83 -0.71
CA ARG A 359 -13.23 -3.28 -2.00
C ARG A 359 -14.27 -3.10 -3.12
N SER A 360 -15.54 -3.40 -2.86
CA SER A 360 -16.61 -3.26 -3.86
C SER A 360 -17.00 -1.81 -4.14
N MET A 361 -16.88 -0.91 -3.15
CA MET A 361 -17.29 0.50 -3.28
C MET A 361 -16.18 1.40 -3.84
N VAL A 362 -14.92 1.15 -3.47
CA VAL A 362 -13.81 2.08 -3.73
C VAL A 362 -12.71 1.45 -4.61
N ASN A 363 -12.84 0.17 -4.98
CA ASN A 363 -11.84 -0.60 -5.76
C ASN A 363 -10.43 -0.61 -5.14
N LEU A 364 -10.31 -0.39 -3.83
CA LEU A 364 -9.02 -0.47 -3.14
C LEU A 364 -8.65 -1.94 -2.85
N PRO A 365 -7.41 -2.37 -3.11
CA PRO A 365 -6.96 -3.75 -2.87
C PRO A 365 -6.68 -3.99 -1.38
N ILE A 366 -7.73 -3.96 -0.55
CA ILE A 366 -7.66 -4.30 0.87
C ILE A 366 -7.93 -5.80 1.00
N ASN A 367 -6.95 -6.54 1.51
CA ASN A 367 -7.08 -7.97 1.75
C ASN A 367 -6.76 -8.31 3.20
N MET A 368 -7.49 -9.28 3.76
CA MET A 368 -7.12 -9.86 5.04
C MET A 368 -5.93 -10.79 4.83
N THR A 369 -4.77 -10.43 5.38
CA THR A 369 -3.58 -11.29 5.35
C THR A 369 -3.45 -12.08 6.66
N THR A 370 -2.89 -13.27 6.60
CA THR A 370 -2.64 -14.10 7.78
C THR A 370 -1.75 -13.37 8.80
N GLU A 371 -0.73 -12.66 8.32
CA GLU A 371 0.14 -11.85 9.18
C GLU A 371 -0.63 -10.78 9.95
N ARG A 372 -1.57 -10.10 9.29
CA ARG A 372 -2.42 -9.08 9.93
C ARG A 372 -3.36 -9.71 10.95
N ALA A 373 -4.01 -10.82 10.60
CA ALA A 373 -4.90 -11.53 11.51
C ALA A 373 -4.16 -11.97 12.79
N VAL A 374 -3.01 -12.63 12.62
CA VAL A 374 -2.18 -13.06 13.77
C VAL A 374 -1.61 -11.85 14.53
N GLY A 375 -1.15 -10.82 13.83
CA GLY A 375 -0.62 -9.61 14.46
C GLY A 375 -1.65 -8.90 15.34
N VAL A 376 -2.88 -8.72 14.87
CA VAL A 376 -3.97 -8.11 15.67
C VAL A 376 -4.38 -9.03 16.82
N MET A 377 -4.35 -10.35 16.64
CA MET A 377 -4.62 -11.29 17.72
C MET A 377 -3.57 -11.15 18.86
N VAL A 378 -2.30 -11.13 18.52
CA VAL A 378 -1.23 -10.93 19.51
C VAL A 378 -1.37 -9.55 20.17
N LEU A 379 -1.67 -8.52 19.39
CA LEU A 379 -1.87 -7.16 19.89
C LEU A 379 -3.08 -7.07 20.83
N SER A 380 -4.17 -7.78 20.56
CA SER A 380 -5.34 -7.84 21.45
C SER A 380 -4.99 -8.43 22.83
N PHE A 381 -4.19 -9.49 22.86
CA PHE A 381 -3.72 -10.08 24.12
C PHE A 381 -2.80 -9.12 24.89
N LEU A 382 -1.93 -8.38 24.19
CA LEU A 382 -1.05 -7.40 24.83
C LEU A 382 -1.84 -6.23 25.43
N VAL A 383 -2.80 -5.68 24.71
CA VAL A 383 -3.64 -4.56 25.16
C VAL A 383 -4.52 -4.97 26.34
N CYS A 384 -5.19 -6.13 26.23
CA CYS A 384 -6.03 -6.66 27.31
C CYS A 384 -5.18 -7.02 28.54
N GLY A 385 -4.00 -7.59 28.37
CA GLY A 385 -3.06 -7.87 29.44
C GLY A 385 -2.56 -6.60 30.14
N ALA A 386 -2.20 -5.56 29.39
CA ALA A 386 -1.81 -4.27 29.93
C ALA A 386 -2.96 -3.62 30.73
N ALA A 387 -4.20 -3.65 30.19
CA ALA A 387 -5.37 -3.14 30.87
C ALA A 387 -5.64 -3.88 32.19
N ALA A 388 -5.51 -5.22 32.20
CA ALA A 388 -5.65 -6.03 33.40
C ALA A 388 -4.62 -5.64 34.49
N LEU A 389 -3.35 -5.50 34.09
CA LEU A 389 -2.30 -5.11 35.03
C LEU A 389 -2.54 -3.71 35.63
N LEU A 390 -3.00 -2.75 34.80
CA LEU A 390 -3.34 -1.41 35.28
C LEU A 390 -4.53 -1.44 36.23
N SER A 391 -5.56 -2.24 35.95
CA SER A 391 -6.75 -2.37 36.80
C SER A 391 -6.41 -2.98 38.15
N VAL A 392 -5.59 -4.03 38.20
CA VAL A 392 -5.13 -4.66 39.44
C VAL A 392 -4.29 -3.72 40.29
N ARG A 393 -3.38 -2.95 39.69
CA ARG A 393 -2.56 -1.97 40.42
C ARG A 393 -3.40 -0.94 41.14
N LYS A 394 -4.43 -0.40 40.48
CA LYS A 394 -5.34 0.59 41.09
C LYS A 394 -6.10 0.02 42.29
N VAL A 395 -6.57 -1.21 42.21
CA VAL A 395 -7.29 -1.87 43.31
C VAL A 395 -6.38 -2.30 44.46
N ALA A 396 -5.15 -2.76 44.13
CA ALA A 396 -4.16 -3.09 45.14
C ALA A 396 -3.70 -1.88 45.99
N SER A 397 -3.77 -0.67 45.42
CA SER A 397 -3.46 0.61 46.11
C SER A 397 -4.64 1.20 46.89
N SER A 398 -5.86 0.67 46.75
CA SER A 398 -7.03 1.10 47.51
C SER A 398 -7.01 0.44 48.90
N ASP A 399 -7.01 1.27 49.94
CA ASP A 399 -6.92 0.81 51.34
C ASP A 399 -8.23 0.09 51.77
N PRO A 400 -8.16 -1.18 52.22
CA PRO A 400 -9.34 -1.92 52.65
C PRO A 400 -10.07 -1.26 53.84
N ALA A 401 -9.39 -0.38 54.58
CA ALA A 401 -9.91 0.31 55.75
C ALA A 401 -11.07 1.31 55.47
N ASN A 402 -11.25 1.74 54.24
CA ASN A 402 -12.32 2.65 53.84
C ASN A 402 -13.68 1.98 53.60
N LEU A 403 -13.78 0.64 53.85
CA LEU A 403 -15.00 -0.15 53.59
C LEU A 403 -15.69 -0.68 54.84
N PHE A 404 -15.15 -0.39 56.00
CA PHE A 404 -15.75 -0.72 57.30
C PHE A 404 -16.11 0.59 58.09
#